data_8c9d3cc4268c20c904988dd99eb163a1
#
_entry.id   8c9d3cc4268c20c904988dd99eb163a1
#
_cell.length_a   1.000
_cell.length_b   1.000
_cell.length_c   1.000
_cell.angle_alpha   90.00
_cell.angle_beta   90.00
_cell.angle_gamma   90.00
#
_symmetry.space_group_name_H-M   'P 1'
#
loop_
_entity.id
_entity.type
_entity.pdbx_description
1 polymer ?
#
loop_
_entity_poly.entity_id
_entity_poly.type
_entity_poly.pdbx_seq_one_letter_code
_entity_poly.pdbx_strand_id
1 'polypeptide(L)'
;MKKISIIIIAMFALVASTYAQKVSKFGYLNSSELISLMPETAKADSAIDKYTAELDALGQQMYAEYQKKTTEAQAKAKTMSEEQLNLVGQELADLEKRITDFQQSAQDKIGAKKDKLYAPILQKANDAIKTVAKTNGFTYVFDSAAGSILFAEESDDILPLVKTFLKLPDPKPVVKPAPGTAPK
;
A
#
# COMPACT_ATOMS: atom_id res chain seq x y z
N MET A 1 27.19 -39.09 -55.08
CA MET A 1 26.72 -39.53 -53.77
C MET A 1 27.19 -38.57 -52.66
N LYS A 2 28.49 -38.22 -52.54
CA LYS A 2 29.01 -37.33 -51.48
C LYS A 2 28.33 -35.93 -51.42
N LYS A 3 27.95 -35.34 -52.61
CA LYS A 3 27.29 -33.99 -52.67
C LYS A 3 25.85 -34.01 -52.12
N ILE A 4 25.12 -35.13 -52.33
CA ILE A 4 23.75 -35.30 -51.85
C ILE A 4 23.75 -35.48 -50.33
N SER A 5 24.72 -36.22 -49.76
CA SER A 5 24.85 -36.38 -48.30
C SER A 5 25.13 -35.07 -47.57
N ILE A 6 25.91 -34.15 -48.18
CA ILE A 6 26.20 -32.83 -47.60
C ILE A 6 24.94 -31.96 -47.58
N ILE A 7 24.11 -32.03 -48.61
CA ILE A 7 22.84 -31.26 -48.66
C ILE A 7 21.84 -31.76 -47.62
N ILE A 8 21.76 -33.07 -47.38
CA ILE A 8 20.88 -33.66 -46.36
C ILE A 8 21.34 -33.28 -44.96
N ILE A 9 22.63 -33.27 -44.70
CA ILE A 9 23.20 -32.84 -43.38
C ILE A 9 22.96 -31.34 -43.15
N ALA A 10 23.14 -30.48 -44.17
CA ALA A 10 22.86 -29.05 -44.11
C ALA A 10 21.38 -28.77 -43.87
N MET A 11 20.47 -29.54 -44.50
CA MET A 11 19.04 -29.41 -44.30
C MET A 11 18.60 -29.85 -42.88
N PHE A 12 19.23 -30.86 -42.33
CA PHE A 12 18.97 -31.30 -40.94
C PHE A 12 19.48 -30.31 -39.90
N ALA A 13 20.60 -29.63 -40.15
CA ALA A 13 21.14 -28.58 -39.30
C ALA A 13 20.26 -27.32 -39.24
N LEU A 14 19.55 -26.98 -40.35
CA LEU A 14 18.60 -25.84 -40.38
C LEU A 14 17.35 -26.11 -39.57
N VAL A 15 16.88 -27.35 -39.47
CA VAL A 15 15.70 -27.72 -38.67
C VAL A 15 16.01 -27.69 -37.15
N ALA A 16 17.24 -27.99 -36.76
CA ALA A 16 17.64 -27.96 -35.36
C ALA A 16 17.68 -26.54 -34.77
N SER A 17 17.80 -25.50 -35.59
CA SER A 17 17.89 -24.10 -35.13
C SER A 17 16.52 -23.50 -34.70
N THR A 18 15.42 -24.12 -35.08
CA THR A 18 14.07 -23.63 -34.76
C THR A 18 13.61 -23.91 -33.32
N TYR A 19 14.30 -24.80 -32.60
CA TYR A 19 13.94 -25.16 -31.23
C TYR A 19 14.61 -24.26 -30.15
N ALA A 20 15.40 -23.27 -30.55
CA ALA A 20 16.18 -22.45 -29.63
C ALA A 20 15.45 -21.19 -29.13
N GLN A 21 14.24 -20.89 -29.62
CA GLN A 21 13.48 -19.75 -29.08
C GLN A 21 12.81 -20.16 -27.76
N LYS A 22 13.42 -19.75 -26.67
CA LYS A 22 12.79 -19.87 -25.35
C LYS A 22 11.50 -19.05 -25.36
N VAL A 23 10.37 -19.74 -25.45
CA VAL A 23 9.06 -19.06 -25.36
C VAL A 23 9.00 -18.33 -24.03
N SER A 24 8.94 -17.00 -24.09
CA SER A 24 8.78 -16.20 -22.89
C SER A 24 7.40 -16.44 -22.29
N LYS A 25 7.36 -16.90 -21.06
CA LYS A 25 6.11 -17.09 -20.32
C LYS A 25 5.81 -15.81 -19.55
N PHE A 26 4.65 -15.24 -19.79
CA PHE A 26 4.16 -14.04 -19.13
C PHE A 26 3.15 -14.44 -18.05
N GLY A 27 3.08 -13.65 -17.00
CA GLY A 27 2.07 -13.79 -15.98
C GLY A 27 1.67 -12.42 -15.46
N TYR A 28 0.58 -12.35 -14.74
CA TYR A 28 0.15 -11.14 -14.06
C TYR A 28 -0.45 -11.48 -12.70
N LEU A 29 -0.54 -10.49 -11.84
CA LEU A 29 -1.29 -10.56 -10.59
C LEU A 29 -1.67 -9.14 -10.15
N ASN A 30 -2.68 -9.04 -9.30
CA ASN A 30 -3.01 -7.80 -8.61
C ASN A 30 -2.25 -7.73 -7.29
N SER A 31 -1.20 -6.89 -7.22
CA SER A 31 -0.37 -6.74 -6.03
C SER A 31 -1.14 -6.16 -4.83
N SER A 32 -2.09 -5.26 -5.07
CA SER A 32 -2.94 -4.68 -4.02
C SER A 32 -3.84 -5.73 -3.41
N GLU A 33 -4.42 -6.63 -4.23
CA GLU A 33 -5.20 -7.75 -3.75
C GLU A 33 -4.35 -8.72 -2.91
N LEU A 34 -3.17 -9.09 -3.41
CA LEU A 34 -2.24 -9.94 -2.67
C LEU A 34 -1.93 -9.37 -1.29
N ILE A 35 -1.55 -8.08 -1.22
CA ILE A 35 -1.20 -7.40 0.02
C ILE A 35 -2.41 -7.37 0.97
N SER A 36 -3.62 -7.11 0.47
CA SER A 36 -4.83 -7.07 1.30
C SER A 36 -5.18 -8.42 1.94
N LEU A 37 -4.79 -9.52 1.29
CA LEU A 37 -5.02 -10.88 1.80
C LEU A 37 -3.97 -11.32 2.84
N MET A 38 -2.86 -10.59 2.97
CA MET A 38 -1.80 -10.92 3.93
C MET A 38 -2.25 -10.57 5.36
N PRO A 39 -2.16 -11.49 6.33
CA PRO A 39 -2.59 -11.22 7.71
C PRO A 39 -1.76 -10.14 8.40
N GLU A 40 -0.54 -9.92 7.95
CA GLU A 40 0.33 -8.84 8.44
C GLU A 40 -0.25 -7.46 8.10
N THR A 41 -0.95 -7.32 6.96
CA THR A 41 -1.59 -6.06 6.55
C THR A 41 -2.65 -5.62 7.54
N ALA A 42 -3.55 -6.52 7.93
CA ALA A 42 -4.58 -6.21 8.92
C ALA A 42 -3.98 -5.78 10.29
N LYS A 43 -2.85 -6.38 10.68
CA LYS A 43 -2.12 -5.98 11.89
C LYS A 43 -1.48 -4.60 11.74
N ALA A 44 -0.89 -4.33 10.57
CA ALA A 44 -0.29 -3.04 10.26
C ALA A 44 -1.34 -1.93 10.28
N ASP A 45 -2.48 -2.15 9.61
CA ASP A 45 -3.60 -1.20 9.58
C ASP A 45 -4.12 -0.90 10.99
N SER A 46 -4.40 -1.94 11.78
CA SER A 46 -4.83 -1.75 13.17
C SER A 46 -3.81 -0.97 14.02
N ALA A 47 -2.51 -1.16 13.78
CA ALA A 47 -1.47 -0.42 14.50
C ALA A 47 -1.36 1.03 14.02
N ILE A 48 -1.63 1.31 12.74
CA ILE A 48 -1.70 2.67 12.20
C ILE A 48 -2.93 3.39 12.75
N ASP A 49 -4.09 2.74 12.73
CA ASP A 49 -5.34 3.31 13.24
C ASP A 49 -5.22 3.70 14.72
N LYS A 50 -4.66 2.82 15.54
CA LYS A 50 -4.40 3.12 16.96
C LYS A 50 -3.46 4.31 17.12
N TYR A 51 -2.37 4.34 16.37
CA TYR A 51 -1.41 5.43 16.43
C TYR A 51 -2.01 6.76 15.97
N THR A 52 -2.84 6.73 14.93
CA THR A 52 -3.59 7.90 14.47
C THR A 52 -4.54 8.40 15.54
N ALA A 53 -5.31 7.51 16.17
CA ALA A 53 -6.22 7.88 17.24
C ALA A 53 -5.48 8.47 18.47
N GLU A 54 -4.29 7.98 18.80
CA GLU A 54 -3.45 8.55 19.87
C GLU A 54 -3.00 9.99 19.54
N LEU A 55 -2.57 10.24 18.30
CA LEU A 55 -2.18 11.57 17.84
C LEU A 55 -3.37 12.53 17.77
N ASP A 56 -4.52 12.05 17.29
CA ASP A 56 -5.76 12.84 17.24
C ASP A 56 -6.20 13.25 18.65
N ALA A 57 -6.16 12.34 19.62
CA ALA A 57 -6.49 12.63 21.01
C ALA A 57 -5.56 13.70 21.60
N LEU A 58 -4.24 13.61 21.30
CA LEU A 58 -3.28 14.63 21.74
C LEU A 58 -3.55 16.00 21.09
N GLY A 59 -3.87 16.02 19.79
CA GLY A 59 -4.27 17.24 19.08
C GLY A 59 -5.52 17.89 19.68
N GLN A 60 -6.52 17.08 20.02
CA GLN A 60 -7.74 17.56 20.69
C GLN A 60 -7.42 18.13 22.08
N GLN A 61 -6.53 17.55 22.86
CA GLN A 61 -6.11 18.08 24.15
C GLN A 61 -5.44 19.46 24.01
N MET A 62 -4.53 19.61 23.04
CA MET A 62 -3.87 20.88 22.76
C MET A 62 -4.89 21.97 22.34
N TYR A 63 -5.85 21.60 21.51
CA TYR A 63 -6.90 22.51 21.10
C TYR A 63 -7.84 22.91 22.27
N ALA A 64 -8.19 21.98 23.14
CA ALA A 64 -8.99 22.24 24.33
C ALA A 64 -8.24 23.17 25.31
N GLU A 65 -6.91 23.02 25.47
CA GLU A 65 -6.07 23.94 26.24
C GLU A 65 -6.12 25.37 25.67
N TYR A 66 -5.97 25.49 24.34
CA TYR A 66 -6.07 26.78 23.64
C TYR A 66 -7.43 27.46 23.88
N GLN A 67 -8.52 26.71 23.67
CA GLN A 67 -9.88 27.24 23.91
C GLN A 67 -10.10 27.69 25.36
N LYS A 68 -9.66 26.89 26.32
CA LYS A 68 -9.75 27.22 27.74
C LYS A 68 -9.01 28.53 28.07
N LYS A 69 -7.74 28.65 27.62
CA LYS A 69 -6.94 29.86 27.81
C LYS A 69 -7.58 31.08 27.13
N THR A 70 -8.10 30.93 25.92
CA THR A 70 -8.80 32.00 25.21
C THR A 70 -10.03 32.47 25.98
N THR A 71 -10.86 31.55 26.47
CA THR A 71 -12.05 31.87 27.27
C THR A 71 -11.69 32.58 28.60
N GLU A 72 -10.66 32.08 29.29
CA GLU A 72 -10.16 32.70 30.53
C GLU A 72 -9.61 34.10 30.28
N ALA A 73 -8.87 34.31 29.19
CA ALA A 73 -8.35 35.61 28.80
C ALA A 73 -9.47 36.60 28.51
N GLN A 74 -10.47 36.19 27.73
CA GLN A 74 -11.63 37.01 27.42
C GLN A 74 -12.42 37.43 28.71
N ALA A 75 -12.64 36.50 29.60
CA ALA A 75 -13.35 36.75 30.87
C ALA A 75 -12.63 37.78 31.77
N LYS A 76 -11.29 37.77 31.78
CA LYS A 76 -10.47 38.64 32.61
C LYS A 76 -9.96 39.90 31.91
N ALA A 77 -10.18 40.05 30.60
CA ALA A 77 -9.64 41.16 29.80
C ALA A 77 -9.89 42.55 30.37
N LYS A 78 -11.06 42.79 30.98
CA LYS A 78 -11.43 44.09 31.58
C LYS A 78 -10.67 44.42 32.86
N THR A 79 -10.05 43.45 33.51
CA THR A 79 -9.34 43.59 34.78
C THR A 79 -7.85 43.44 34.67
N MET A 80 -7.34 43.03 33.48
CA MET A 80 -5.93 42.84 33.20
C MET A 80 -5.24 44.18 32.88
N SER A 81 -3.97 44.32 33.29
CA SER A 81 -3.11 45.38 32.79
C SER A 81 -2.72 45.13 31.31
N GLU A 82 -2.24 46.18 30.64
CA GLU A 82 -1.76 46.07 29.24
C GLU A 82 -0.63 45.05 29.12
N GLU A 83 0.29 45.03 30.09
CA GLU A 83 1.38 44.05 30.13
C GLU A 83 0.87 42.59 30.25
N GLN A 84 -0.14 42.37 31.10
CA GLN A 84 -0.78 41.06 31.27
C GLN A 84 -1.51 40.63 29.97
N LEU A 85 -2.19 41.54 29.28
CA LEU A 85 -2.85 41.27 28.01
C LEU A 85 -1.83 40.88 26.95
N ASN A 86 -0.69 41.59 26.88
CA ASN A 86 0.38 41.25 25.92
C ASN A 86 1.00 39.87 26.19
N LEU A 87 1.23 39.54 27.49
CA LEU A 87 1.76 38.21 27.85
C LEU A 87 0.81 37.08 27.45
N VAL A 88 -0.47 37.22 27.77
CA VAL A 88 -1.51 36.23 27.38
C VAL A 88 -1.64 36.12 25.87
N GLY A 89 -1.54 37.24 25.15
CA GLY A 89 -1.52 37.22 23.68
C GLY A 89 -0.37 36.42 23.11
N GLN A 90 0.84 36.57 23.69
CA GLN A 90 2.01 35.79 23.31
C GLN A 90 1.82 34.31 23.62
N GLU A 91 1.31 33.95 24.80
CA GLU A 91 1.04 32.56 25.16
C GLU A 91 0.03 31.87 24.21
N LEU A 92 -1.01 32.59 23.80
CA LEU A 92 -2.01 32.07 22.84
C LEU A 92 -1.39 31.88 21.46
N ALA A 93 -0.57 32.83 20.98
CA ALA A 93 0.14 32.72 19.72
C ALA A 93 1.12 31.52 19.71
N ASP A 94 1.82 31.30 20.82
CA ASP A 94 2.71 30.17 20.99
C ASP A 94 1.95 28.82 20.98
N LEU A 95 0.80 28.77 21.62
CA LEU A 95 -0.07 27.57 21.61
C LEU A 95 -0.60 27.29 20.20
N GLU A 96 -1.07 28.32 19.49
CA GLU A 96 -1.54 28.20 18.12
C GLU A 96 -0.45 27.66 17.20
N LYS A 97 0.76 28.23 17.32
CA LYS A 97 1.92 27.74 16.58
C LYS A 97 2.22 26.28 16.91
N ARG A 98 2.23 25.88 18.18
CA ARG A 98 2.46 24.51 18.61
C ARG A 98 1.41 23.55 18.07
N ILE A 99 0.13 23.94 18.00
CA ILE A 99 -0.95 23.14 17.41
C ILE A 99 -0.68 22.92 15.92
N THR A 100 -0.32 23.99 15.20
CA THR A 100 -0.01 23.90 13.76
C THR A 100 1.20 23.01 13.48
N ASP A 101 2.29 23.22 14.24
CA ASP A 101 3.51 22.39 14.13
C ASP A 101 3.21 20.92 14.47
N PHE A 102 2.36 20.69 15.47
CA PHE A 102 1.95 19.34 15.84
C PHE A 102 1.14 18.66 14.72
N GLN A 103 0.19 19.36 14.10
CA GLN A 103 -0.62 18.79 13.00
C GLN A 103 0.26 18.33 11.84
N GLN A 104 1.24 19.15 11.45
CA GLN A 104 2.19 18.76 10.39
C GLN A 104 3.04 17.56 10.84
N SER A 105 3.59 17.61 12.04
CA SER A 105 4.40 16.52 12.61
C SER A 105 3.60 15.22 12.76
N ALA A 106 2.31 15.30 13.08
CA ALA A 106 1.44 14.12 13.19
C ALA A 106 1.28 13.42 11.84
N GLN A 107 1.06 14.17 10.76
CA GLN A 107 0.96 13.60 9.41
C GLN A 107 2.27 12.90 9.02
N ASP A 108 3.41 13.55 9.24
CA ASP A 108 4.72 12.96 8.94
C ASP A 108 4.97 11.68 9.74
N LYS A 109 4.60 11.67 11.02
CA LYS A 109 4.72 10.49 11.90
C LYS A 109 3.83 9.34 11.47
N ILE A 110 2.59 9.62 11.03
CA ILE A 110 1.67 8.61 10.50
C ILE A 110 2.24 8.02 9.21
N GLY A 111 2.74 8.86 8.30
CA GLY A 111 3.41 8.42 7.08
C GLY A 111 4.60 7.51 7.37
N ALA A 112 5.52 7.95 8.22
CA ALA A 112 6.70 7.17 8.60
C ALA A 112 6.32 5.84 9.31
N LYS A 113 5.26 5.85 10.14
CA LYS A 113 4.74 4.63 10.77
C LYS A 113 4.19 3.65 9.73
N LYS A 114 3.44 4.15 8.75
CA LYS A 114 2.91 3.36 7.64
C LYS A 114 4.04 2.73 6.84
N ASP A 115 5.01 3.51 6.39
CA ASP A 115 6.16 3.03 5.63
C ASP A 115 6.91 1.93 6.38
N LYS A 116 7.18 2.16 7.67
CA LYS A 116 7.87 1.18 8.53
C LYS A 116 7.12 -0.15 8.65
N LEU A 117 5.79 -0.11 8.75
CA LEU A 117 4.97 -1.31 8.92
C LEU A 117 4.74 -2.03 7.60
N TYR A 118 4.60 -1.30 6.50
CA TYR A 118 4.35 -1.88 5.18
C TYR A 118 5.61 -2.37 4.47
N ALA A 119 6.77 -1.79 4.71
CA ALA A 119 8.02 -2.20 4.06
C ALA A 119 8.30 -3.71 4.14
N PRO A 120 8.22 -4.38 5.31
CA PRO A 120 8.44 -5.82 5.40
C PRO A 120 7.33 -6.63 4.71
N ILE A 121 6.09 -6.13 4.65
CA ILE A 121 4.97 -6.79 3.97
C ILE A 121 5.20 -6.78 2.46
N LEU A 122 5.55 -5.61 1.91
CA LEU A 122 5.89 -5.44 0.51
C LEU A 122 7.09 -6.30 0.11
N GLN A 123 8.12 -6.34 0.95
CA GLN A 123 9.28 -7.19 0.71
C GLN A 123 8.88 -8.67 0.65
N LYS A 124 8.09 -9.15 1.60
CA LYS A 124 7.60 -10.54 1.65
C LYS A 124 6.75 -10.89 0.43
N ALA A 125 5.86 -9.98 0.00
CA ALA A 125 5.05 -10.15 -1.21
C ALA A 125 5.93 -10.25 -2.46
N ASN A 126 6.89 -9.33 -2.62
CA ASN A 126 7.82 -9.32 -3.74
C ASN A 126 8.68 -10.58 -3.81
N ASP A 127 9.18 -11.06 -2.69
CA ASP A 127 10.00 -12.28 -2.62
C ASP A 127 9.17 -13.52 -2.97
N ALA A 128 7.92 -13.57 -2.53
CA ALA A 128 6.99 -14.63 -2.89
C ALA A 128 6.70 -14.64 -4.40
N ILE A 129 6.37 -13.48 -4.97
CA ILE A 129 6.13 -13.32 -6.42
C ILE A 129 7.36 -13.79 -7.21
N LYS A 130 8.56 -13.32 -6.85
CA LYS A 130 9.81 -13.71 -7.53
C LYS A 130 10.07 -15.21 -7.44
N THR A 131 9.82 -15.81 -6.28
CA THR A 131 10.02 -17.24 -6.06
C THR A 131 9.06 -18.05 -6.90
N VAL A 132 7.77 -17.72 -6.86
CA VAL A 132 6.72 -18.39 -7.64
C VAL A 132 6.97 -18.22 -9.13
N ALA A 133 7.31 -17.03 -9.59
CA ALA A 133 7.63 -16.77 -10.99
C ALA A 133 8.79 -17.65 -11.47
N LYS A 134 9.88 -17.69 -10.75
CA LYS A 134 11.06 -18.53 -11.10
C LYS A 134 10.72 -20.01 -11.11
N THR A 135 10.03 -20.51 -10.08
CA THR A 135 9.69 -21.93 -9.93
C THR A 135 8.75 -22.40 -11.05
N ASN A 136 7.86 -21.52 -11.54
CA ASN A 136 6.90 -21.86 -12.61
C ASN A 136 7.36 -21.44 -14.01
N GLY A 137 8.59 -20.95 -14.15
CA GLY A 137 9.21 -20.63 -15.43
C GLY A 137 8.67 -19.35 -16.11
N PHE A 138 8.06 -18.45 -15.34
CA PHE A 138 7.66 -17.14 -15.87
C PHE A 138 8.88 -16.28 -16.16
N THR A 139 8.90 -15.65 -17.33
CA THR A 139 9.95 -14.71 -17.74
C THR A 139 9.66 -13.30 -17.21
N TYR A 140 8.40 -12.91 -17.21
CA TYR A 140 7.90 -11.61 -16.72
C TYR A 140 6.61 -11.82 -15.94
N VAL A 141 6.42 -10.98 -14.92
CA VAL A 141 5.17 -10.86 -14.18
C VAL A 141 4.80 -9.39 -14.12
N PHE A 142 3.59 -9.07 -14.54
CA PHE A 142 3.06 -7.73 -14.58
C PHE A 142 2.12 -7.48 -13.40
N ASP A 143 2.14 -6.26 -12.88
CA ASP A 143 1.20 -5.84 -11.86
C ASP A 143 -0.05 -5.24 -12.52
N SER A 144 -1.22 -5.85 -12.27
CA SER A 144 -2.50 -5.36 -12.78
C SER A 144 -3.16 -4.32 -11.86
N ALA A 145 -2.64 -4.09 -10.66
CA ALA A 145 -3.20 -3.11 -9.70
C ALA A 145 -3.19 -1.67 -10.26
N ALA A 146 -2.19 -1.33 -11.09
CA ALA A 146 -2.06 -0.01 -11.70
C ALA A 146 -2.98 0.22 -12.92
N GLY A 147 -3.82 -0.76 -13.31
CA GLY A 147 -4.72 -0.64 -14.45
C GLY A 147 -4.03 -0.57 -15.83
N SER A 148 -2.75 -0.93 -15.91
CA SER A 148 -1.95 -0.92 -17.15
C SER A 148 -2.23 -2.12 -18.06
N ILE A 149 -2.87 -3.17 -17.53
CA ILE A 149 -3.25 -4.38 -18.28
C ILE A 149 -4.72 -4.23 -18.66
N LEU A 150 -4.98 -4.11 -19.97
CA LEU A 150 -6.34 -3.99 -20.51
C LEU A 150 -7.01 -5.35 -20.72
N PHE A 151 -6.23 -6.38 -21.03
CA PHE A 151 -6.68 -7.74 -21.24
C PHE A 151 -5.55 -8.73 -20.88
N ALA A 152 -5.91 -9.80 -20.23
CA ALA A 152 -5.06 -10.97 -19.99
C ALA A 152 -5.94 -12.21 -19.86
N GLU A 153 -5.41 -13.37 -20.25
CA GLU A 153 -6.06 -14.65 -20.03
C GLU A 153 -6.04 -15.02 -18.55
N GLU A 154 -7.12 -15.58 -18.02
CA GLU A 154 -7.20 -16.02 -16.60
C GLU A 154 -6.14 -17.08 -16.26
N SER A 155 -5.71 -17.87 -17.25
CA SER A 155 -4.64 -18.87 -17.12
C SER A 155 -3.28 -18.27 -16.78
N ASP A 156 -3.08 -16.99 -17.06
CA ASP A 156 -1.83 -16.27 -16.80
C ASP A 156 -1.83 -15.53 -15.45
N ASP A 157 -2.95 -15.60 -14.70
CA ASP A 157 -3.02 -15.09 -13.32
C ASP A 157 -2.21 -15.98 -12.38
N ILE A 158 -1.17 -15.41 -11.76
CA ILE A 158 -0.33 -16.12 -10.82
C ILE A 158 -0.72 -15.86 -9.35
N LEU A 159 -1.72 -15.04 -9.09
CA LEU A 159 -2.18 -14.75 -7.72
C LEU A 159 -2.55 -16.04 -6.94
N PRO A 160 -3.26 -17.02 -7.52
CA PRO A 160 -3.54 -18.29 -6.83
C PRO A 160 -2.28 -19.06 -6.43
N LEU A 161 -1.25 -19.04 -7.27
CA LEU A 161 0.03 -19.70 -6.98
C LEU A 161 0.77 -19.00 -5.83
N VAL A 162 0.78 -17.66 -5.84
CA VAL A 162 1.42 -16.85 -4.78
C VAL A 162 0.67 -17.01 -3.45
N LYS A 163 -0.67 -17.02 -3.48
CA LYS A 163 -1.51 -17.29 -2.30
C LYS A 163 -1.19 -18.66 -1.68
N THR A 164 -1.11 -19.69 -2.51
CA THR A 164 -0.74 -21.05 -2.06
C THR A 164 0.65 -21.07 -1.45
N PHE A 165 1.62 -20.42 -2.09
CA PHE A 165 3.00 -20.32 -1.60
C PHE A 165 3.07 -19.63 -0.23
N LEU A 166 2.34 -18.54 -0.04
CA LEU A 166 2.26 -17.78 1.22
C LEU A 166 1.30 -18.40 2.24
N LYS A 167 0.57 -19.47 1.89
CA LYS A 167 -0.48 -20.10 2.71
C LYS A 167 -1.54 -19.10 3.15
N LEU A 168 -1.93 -18.19 2.25
CA LEU A 168 -2.96 -17.21 2.53
C LEU A 168 -4.35 -17.87 2.46
N PRO A 169 -5.29 -17.41 3.30
CA PRO A 169 -6.68 -17.87 3.22
C PRO A 169 -7.31 -17.43 1.90
N ASP A 170 -8.25 -18.21 1.40
CA ASP A 170 -9.10 -17.75 0.31
C ASP A 170 -9.90 -16.52 0.75
N PRO A 171 -10.14 -15.55 -0.14
CA PRO A 171 -10.95 -14.39 0.20
C PRO A 171 -12.31 -14.89 0.67
N LYS A 172 -12.77 -14.38 1.81
CA LYS A 172 -14.16 -14.60 2.21
C LYS A 172 -15.04 -14.13 1.05
N PRO A 173 -16.02 -14.93 0.61
CA PRO A 173 -16.89 -14.52 -0.47
C PRO A 173 -17.48 -13.15 -0.11
N VAL A 174 -17.15 -12.14 -0.93
CA VAL A 174 -17.81 -10.84 -0.85
C VAL A 174 -19.25 -11.10 -1.19
N VAL A 175 -20.14 -11.09 -0.20
CA VAL A 175 -21.57 -11.12 -0.43
C VAL A 175 -21.90 -9.85 -1.20
N LYS A 176 -21.98 -9.99 -2.53
CA LYS A 176 -22.40 -8.90 -3.42
C LYS A 176 -23.79 -8.49 -2.93
N PRO A 177 -24.05 -7.24 -2.55
CA PRO A 177 -25.39 -6.81 -2.20
C PRO A 177 -26.32 -7.18 -3.34
N ALA A 178 -27.42 -7.89 -3.03
CA ALA A 178 -28.42 -8.25 -4.02
C ALA A 178 -28.88 -6.98 -4.76
N PRO A 179 -28.99 -6.99 -6.09
CA PRO A 179 -29.52 -5.85 -6.83
C PRO A 179 -31.01 -5.74 -6.53
N GLY A 180 -31.41 -4.65 -5.90
CA GLY A 180 -32.81 -4.25 -5.86
C GLY A 180 -33.46 -4.23 -4.48
N THR A 181 -33.48 -3.05 -3.91
CA THR A 181 -34.73 -2.45 -3.40
C THR A 181 -34.48 -0.93 -3.34
N ALA A 182 -34.77 -0.25 -4.46
CA ALA A 182 -34.99 1.18 -4.43
C ALA A 182 -36.24 1.43 -3.59
N PRO A 183 -36.25 2.33 -2.62
CA PRO A 183 -37.47 2.75 -1.95
C PRO A 183 -38.37 3.51 -2.94
N LYS A 184 -39.66 3.15 -2.96
CA LYS A 184 -40.70 3.88 -3.68
C LYS A 184 -40.93 5.24 -3.05
#